data_673eb94a2b18775ea445c798ce9be0d9
#
_entry.id   673eb94a2b18775ea445c798ce9be0d9
#
_cell.length_a   1.000
_cell.length_b   1.000
_cell.length_c   1.000
_cell.angle_alpha   90.00
_cell.angle_beta   90.00
_cell.angle_gamma   90.00
#
_symmetry.space_group_name_H-M   'P 1'
#
loop_
_entity.id
_entity.type
_entity.pdbx_description
1 polymer ?
#
loop_
_entity_poly.entity_id
_entity_poly.type
_entity_poly.pdbx_seq_one_letter_code
_entity_poly.pdbx_strand_id
1 'polypeptide(L)'
;MIDLFSGLDAWVLVSLLLALAFVLAYEFINGFHDTANAVATVIYTKAMPPHLAVFFSGVFNFLGVLLGGVGVAYAIVHLLPVELLINVNTGHGLAMVFSLLAAAITWNLGTWYFGIPASSSHTLIGSILGVGLANALLSDIPLGDGVNWQKAIDIGASLVFSPMAGFIIAALVPVSYTHLRAHETVLDL
;
A
#
# COMPACT_ATOMS: atom_id res chain seq x y z
N MET A 1 21.12 8.49 -17.64
CA MET A 1 19.65 8.37 -17.38
C MET A 1 18.81 8.78 -18.58
N ILE A 2 19.20 9.83 -19.32
CA ILE A 2 18.51 10.26 -20.57
C ILE A 2 18.64 9.19 -21.67
N ASP A 3 19.76 8.48 -21.72
CA ASP A 3 20.01 7.42 -22.70
C ASP A 3 19.07 6.20 -22.56
N LEU A 4 18.44 6.02 -21.40
CA LEU A 4 17.49 4.93 -21.17
C LEU A 4 16.20 5.11 -22.01
N PHE A 5 15.89 6.33 -22.38
CA PHE A 5 14.71 6.70 -23.15
C PHE A 5 15.03 7.02 -24.62
N SER A 6 16.33 7.09 -24.97
CA SER A 6 16.79 7.33 -26.34
C SER A 6 16.61 6.06 -27.17
N GLY A 7 15.61 6.05 -28.04
CA GLY A 7 15.28 4.90 -28.90
C GLY A 7 13.90 4.28 -28.65
N LEU A 8 13.14 4.80 -27.68
CA LEU A 8 11.74 4.41 -27.52
C LEU A 8 10.86 5.13 -28.54
N ASP A 9 9.88 4.41 -29.09
CA ASP A 9 8.83 5.05 -29.89
C ASP A 9 8.09 6.08 -29.04
N ALA A 10 7.70 7.22 -29.67
CA ALA A 10 7.02 8.32 -28.98
C ALA A 10 5.76 7.85 -28.23
N TRP A 11 5.04 6.87 -28.78
CA TRP A 11 3.87 6.26 -28.14
C TRP A 11 4.24 5.57 -26.82
N VAL A 12 5.32 4.77 -26.80
CA VAL A 12 5.79 4.06 -25.62
C VAL A 12 6.22 5.06 -24.55
N LEU A 13 6.97 6.10 -24.94
CA LEU A 13 7.40 7.16 -24.03
C LEU A 13 6.21 7.89 -23.39
N VAL A 14 5.22 8.29 -24.17
CA VAL A 14 4.01 8.95 -23.66
C VAL A 14 3.25 8.03 -22.71
N SER A 15 3.10 6.76 -23.05
CA SER A 15 2.41 5.79 -22.22
C SER A 15 3.13 5.56 -20.88
N LEU A 16 4.46 5.50 -20.88
CA LEU A 16 5.25 5.37 -19.66
C LEU A 16 5.14 6.62 -18.77
N LEU A 17 5.17 7.81 -19.37
CA LEU A 17 4.99 9.06 -18.62
C LEU A 17 3.58 9.17 -18.02
N LEU A 18 2.56 8.74 -18.75
CA LEU A 18 1.19 8.66 -18.23
C LEU A 18 1.09 7.63 -17.11
N ALA A 19 1.66 6.45 -17.25
CA ALA A 19 1.68 5.44 -16.20
C ALA A 19 2.39 5.97 -14.94
N LEU A 20 3.52 6.65 -15.09
CA LEU A 20 4.21 7.31 -13.98
C LEU A 20 3.32 8.37 -13.32
N ALA A 21 2.63 9.19 -14.10
CA ALA A 21 1.70 10.18 -13.54
C ALA A 21 0.56 9.53 -12.74
N PHE A 22 0.03 8.38 -13.19
CA PHE A 22 -0.97 7.61 -12.46
C PHE A 22 -0.41 7.01 -11.16
N VAL A 23 0.82 6.48 -11.19
CA VAL A 23 1.50 5.98 -9.98
C VAL A 23 1.69 7.12 -8.97
N LEU A 24 2.18 8.28 -9.41
CA LEU A 24 2.35 9.44 -8.52
C LEU A 24 1.01 9.96 -7.98
N ALA A 25 -0.06 9.93 -8.78
CA ALA A 25 -1.40 10.25 -8.32
C ALA A 25 -1.90 9.25 -7.27
N TYR A 26 -1.68 7.96 -7.49
CA TYR A 26 -1.99 6.92 -6.52
C TYR A 26 -1.24 7.14 -5.21
N GLU A 27 0.07 7.37 -5.24
CA GLU A 27 0.88 7.61 -4.05
C GLU A 27 0.47 8.89 -3.30
N PHE A 28 0.11 9.93 -4.03
CA PHE A 28 -0.42 11.17 -3.42
C PHE A 28 -1.73 10.90 -2.67
N ILE A 29 -2.66 10.17 -3.30
CA ILE A 29 -3.94 9.80 -2.69
C ILE A 29 -3.72 8.88 -1.49
N ASN A 30 -2.84 7.90 -1.62
CA ASN A 30 -2.42 7.01 -0.54
C ASN A 30 -1.86 7.81 0.65
N GLY A 31 -0.98 8.78 0.40
CA GLY A 31 -0.36 9.60 1.43
C GLY A 31 -1.37 10.34 2.29
N PHE A 32 -2.34 11.04 1.71
CA PHE A 32 -3.33 11.76 2.52
C PHE A 32 -4.38 10.85 3.15
N HIS A 33 -4.74 9.75 2.48
CA HIS A 33 -5.72 8.78 2.99
C HIS A 33 -5.17 8.07 4.24
N ASP A 34 -3.95 7.57 4.18
CA ASP A 34 -3.34 6.81 5.27
C ASP A 34 -2.86 7.70 6.42
N THR A 35 -2.47 8.95 6.15
CA THR A 35 -2.11 9.90 7.20
C THR A 35 -3.25 10.09 8.19
N ALA A 36 -4.51 10.15 7.75
CA ALA A 36 -5.65 10.28 8.63
C ALA A 36 -5.72 9.13 9.65
N ASN A 37 -5.48 7.90 9.21
CA ASN A 37 -5.46 6.72 10.08
C ASN A 37 -4.30 6.75 11.08
N ALA A 38 -3.13 7.21 10.64
CA ALA A 38 -1.93 7.26 11.47
C ALA A 38 -2.00 8.30 12.60
N VAL A 39 -2.64 9.46 12.35
CA VAL A 39 -2.65 10.58 13.31
C VAL A 39 -3.94 10.70 14.10
N ALA A 40 -4.99 9.98 13.76
CA ALA A 40 -6.32 10.12 14.37
C ALA A 40 -6.27 9.99 15.90
N THR A 41 -5.65 8.95 16.44
CA THR A 41 -5.55 8.74 17.89
C THR A 41 -4.77 9.84 18.59
N VAL A 42 -3.68 10.32 18.01
CA VAL A 42 -2.85 11.42 18.55
C VAL A 42 -3.62 12.72 18.63
N ILE A 43 -4.45 13.01 17.61
CA ILE A 43 -5.27 14.21 17.55
C ILE A 43 -6.44 14.10 18.53
N TYR A 44 -7.16 12.98 18.57
CA TYR A 44 -8.29 12.77 19.47
C TYR A 44 -7.89 12.81 20.94
N THR A 45 -6.74 12.25 21.30
CA THR A 45 -6.21 12.31 22.67
C THR A 45 -5.58 13.64 23.03
N LYS A 46 -5.47 14.57 22.08
CA LYS A 46 -4.79 15.88 22.26
C LYS A 46 -3.34 15.72 22.74
N ALA A 47 -2.69 14.60 22.44
CA ALA A 47 -1.30 14.37 22.81
C ALA A 47 -0.33 15.31 22.09
N MET A 48 -0.73 15.79 20.88
CA MET A 48 0.07 16.70 20.07
C MET A 48 -0.85 17.58 19.19
N PRO A 49 -0.44 18.82 18.84
CA PRO A 49 -1.15 19.63 17.87
C PRO A 49 -1.25 18.95 16.50
N PRO A 50 -2.40 19.06 15.79
CA PRO A 50 -2.63 18.33 14.54
C PRO A 50 -1.55 18.52 13.48
N HIS A 51 -1.07 19.76 13.30
CA HIS A 51 -0.03 20.07 12.30
C HIS A 51 1.31 19.38 12.61
N LEU A 52 1.67 19.25 13.89
CA LEU A 52 2.88 18.53 14.30
C LEU A 52 2.69 17.01 14.14
N ALA A 53 1.51 16.47 14.45
CA ALA A 53 1.21 15.05 14.26
C ALA A 53 1.36 14.66 12.78
N VAL A 54 0.81 15.46 11.87
CA VAL A 54 0.93 15.25 10.42
C VAL A 54 2.39 15.37 9.96
N PHE A 55 3.11 16.40 10.43
CA PHE A 55 4.52 16.59 10.09
C PHE A 55 5.38 15.40 10.52
N PHE A 56 5.25 14.95 11.76
CA PHE A 56 5.99 13.79 12.26
C PHE A 56 5.60 12.50 11.54
N SER A 57 4.31 12.30 11.24
CA SER A 57 3.86 11.16 10.44
C SER A 57 4.58 11.14 9.08
N GLY A 58 4.68 12.27 8.39
CA GLY A 58 5.41 12.39 7.13
C GLY A 58 6.90 12.08 7.26
N VAL A 59 7.56 12.62 8.30
CA VAL A 59 8.99 12.36 8.55
C VAL A 59 9.24 10.87 8.83
N PHE A 60 8.44 10.26 9.70
CA PHE A 60 8.62 8.83 10.02
C PHE A 60 8.28 7.92 8.85
N ASN A 61 7.30 8.30 8.02
CA ASN A 61 7.00 7.57 6.79
C ASN A 61 8.17 7.62 5.81
N PHE A 62 8.74 8.80 5.61
CA PHE A 62 9.95 8.97 4.78
C PHE A 62 11.14 8.14 5.29
N LEU A 63 11.40 8.22 6.59
CA LEU A 63 12.46 7.40 7.21
C LEU A 63 12.17 5.91 7.11
N GLY A 64 10.90 5.50 7.26
CA GLY A 64 10.47 4.12 7.09
C GLY A 64 10.79 3.56 5.71
N VAL A 65 10.57 4.35 4.65
CA VAL A 65 10.92 3.96 3.27
C VAL A 65 12.45 3.84 3.11
N LEU A 66 13.21 4.79 3.64
CA LEU A 66 14.68 4.77 3.54
C LEU A 66 15.33 3.60 4.31
N LEU A 67 14.80 3.28 5.48
CA LEU A 67 15.40 2.27 6.38
C LEU A 67 14.80 0.89 6.19
N GLY A 68 13.51 0.81 5.80
CA GLY A 68 12.78 -0.45 5.62
C GLY A 68 13.16 -1.22 4.35
N GLY A 69 13.81 -0.55 3.41
CA GLY A 69 14.25 -1.15 2.15
C GLY A 69 13.11 -1.52 1.20
N VAL A 70 13.46 -2.26 0.16
CA VAL A 70 12.56 -2.57 -0.98
C VAL A 70 11.84 -3.92 -0.85
N GLY A 71 11.91 -4.60 0.30
CA GLY A 71 11.35 -5.95 0.47
C GLY A 71 9.84 -6.04 0.18
N VAL A 72 9.05 -5.05 0.64
CA VAL A 72 7.61 -5.00 0.38
C VAL A 72 7.33 -4.75 -1.10
N ALA A 73 8.09 -3.86 -1.74
CA ALA A 73 7.96 -3.60 -3.17
C ALA A 73 8.22 -4.87 -4.00
N TYR A 74 9.26 -5.63 -3.68
CA TYR A 74 9.51 -6.93 -4.32
C TYR A 74 8.37 -7.94 -4.10
N ALA A 75 7.80 -7.98 -2.90
CA ALA A 75 6.66 -8.87 -2.63
C ALA A 75 5.45 -8.53 -3.51
N ILE A 76 5.18 -7.25 -3.73
CA ILE A 76 4.11 -6.78 -4.62
C ILE A 76 4.41 -7.10 -6.08
N VAL A 77 5.65 -6.88 -6.54
CA VAL A 77 6.07 -7.23 -7.92
C VAL A 77 5.85 -8.72 -8.18
N HIS A 78 6.17 -9.59 -7.23
CA HIS A 78 5.94 -11.03 -7.37
C HIS A 78 4.46 -11.46 -7.34
N LEU A 79 3.57 -10.57 -6.96
CA LEU A 79 2.13 -10.80 -7.04
C LEU A 79 1.56 -10.50 -8.43
N LEU A 80 2.26 -9.64 -9.21
CA LEU A 80 1.81 -9.25 -10.54
C LEU A 80 1.69 -10.48 -11.46
N PRO A 81 0.64 -10.53 -12.30
CA PRO A 81 0.52 -11.58 -13.31
C PRO A 81 1.76 -11.63 -14.22
N VAL A 82 2.20 -12.83 -14.55
CA VAL A 82 3.39 -13.03 -15.41
C VAL A 82 3.18 -12.39 -16.79
N GLU A 83 1.97 -12.44 -17.31
CA GLU A 83 1.57 -11.82 -18.58
C GLU A 83 1.77 -10.30 -18.56
N LEU A 84 1.49 -9.65 -17.44
CA LEU A 84 1.74 -8.22 -17.28
C LEU A 84 3.24 -7.91 -17.32
N LEU A 85 4.05 -8.73 -16.65
CA LEU A 85 5.51 -8.55 -16.61
C LEU A 85 6.16 -8.76 -17.98
N ILE A 86 5.69 -9.75 -18.74
CA ILE A 86 6.23 -10.08 -20.08
C ILE A 86 5.76 -9.07 -21.12
N ASN A 87 4.52 -8.62 -21.03
CA ASN A 87 3.86 -7.80 -22.03
C ASN A 87 3.78 -6.31 -21.68
N VAL A 88 4.54 -5.84 -20.70
CA VAL A 88 4.48 -4.45 -20.21
C VAL A 88 4.68 -3.40 -21.31
N ASN A 89 5.43 -3.74 -22.36
CA ASN A 89 5.68 -2.87 -23.52
C ASN A 89 4.60 -2.98 -24.61
N THR A 90 3.58 -3.80 -24.40
CA THR A 90 2.47 -3.96 -25.34
C THR A 90 1.27 -3.14 -24.90
N GLY A 91 0.35 -2.85 -25.83
CA GLY A 91 -0.91 -2.19 -25.49
C GLY A 91 -1.73 -2.95 -24.45
N HIS A 92 -1.66 -4.29 -24.45
CA HIS A 92 -2.34 -5.13 -23.48
C HIS A 92 -1.76 -4.98 -22.06
N GLY A 93 -0.44 -5.07 -21.91
CA GLY A 93 0.22 -4.88 -20.61
C GLY A 93 0.02 -3.49 -20.06
N LEU A 94 0.09 -2.46 -20.90
CA LEU A 94 -0.22 -1.08 -20.51
C LEU A 94 -1.68 -0.94 -20.04
N ALA A 95 -2.64 -1.56 -20.73
CA ALA A 95 -4.04 -1.57 -20.30
C ALA A 95 -4.22 -2.21 -18.93
N MET A 96 -3.50 -3.31 -18.63
CA MET A 96 -3.50 -3.95 -17.32
C MET A 96 -2.96 -3.01 -16.24
N VAL A 97 -1.83 -2.32 -16.49
CA VAL A 97 -1.26 -1.35 -15.55
C VAL A 97 -2.23 -0.19 -15.27
N PHE A 98 -2.80 0.40 -16.31
CA PHE A 98 -3.77 1.49 -16.12
C PHE A 98 -5.04 1.01 -15.42
N SER A 99 -5.51 -0.18 -15.69
CA SER A 99 -6.70 -0.76 -15.05
C SER A 99 -6.49 -0.97 -13.55
N LEU A 100 -5.34 -1.53 -13.13
CA LEU A 100 -5.06 -1.73 -11.72
C LEU A 100 -4.92 -0.39 -10.97
N LEU A 101 -4.21 0.58 -11.55
CA LEU A 101 -4.04 1.90 -10.95
C LEU A 101 -5.37 2.66 -10.88
N ALA A 102 -6.17 2.65 -11.95
CA ALA A 102 -7.49 3.27 -11.98
C ALA A 102 -8.43 2.65 -10.95
N ALA A 103 -8.44 1.32 -10.80
CA ALA A 103 -9.22 0.62 -9.79
C ALA A 103 -8.79 1.03 -8.37
N ALA A 104 -7.49 1.04 -8.11
CA ALA A 104 -6.95 1.42 -6.80
C ALA A 104 -7.24 2.89 -6.46
N ILE A 105 -7.04 3.81 -7.40
CA ILE A 105 -7.35 5.24 -7.25
C ILE A 105 -8.84 5.44 -6.98
N THR A 106 -9.69 4.81 -7.80
CA THR A 106 -11.16 4.95 -7.68
C THR A 106 -11.65 4.45 -6.32
N TRP A 107 -11.13 3.31 -5.85
CA TRP A 107 -11.48 2.77 -4.54
C TRP A 107 -11.03 3.69 -3.40
N ASN A 108 -9.77 4.13 -3.41
CA ASN A 108 -9.24 5.01 -2.37
C ASN A 108 -9.96 6.36 -2.32
N LEU A 109 -10.22 6.99 -3.48
CA LEU A 109 -11.00 8.22 -3.54
C LEU A 109 -12.45 8.01 -3.10
N GLY A 110 -13.08 6.91 -3.52
CA GLY A 110 -14.43 6.57 -3.12
C GLY A 110 -14.55 6.39 -1.61
N THR A 111 -13.69 5.59 -1.01
CA THR A 111 -13.69 5.36 0.44
C THR A 111 -13.38 6.64 1.22
N TRP A 112 -12.46 7.46 0.73
CA TRP A 112 -12.20 8.77 1.31
C TRP A 112 -13.43 9.69 1.23
N TYR A 113 -14.07 9.78 0.06
CA TYR A 113 -15.26 10.63 -0.13
C TYR A 113 -16.42 10.23 0.79
N PHE A 114 -16.65 8.93 0.98
CA PHE A 114 -17.70 8.42 1.85
C PHE A 114 -17.29 8.34 3.34
N GLY A 115 -16.04 8.68 3.69
CA GLY A 115 -15.54 8.59 5.06
C GLY A 115 -15.43 7.17 5.58
N ILE A 116 -15.23 6.19 4.69
CA ILE A 116 -15.09 4.77 5.03
C ILE A 116 -13.60 4.47 5.25
N PRO A 117 -13.19 3.99 6.44
CA PRO A 117 -11.81 3.60 6.64
C PRO A 117 -11.44 2.43 5.73
N ALA A 118 -10.36 2.58 4.99
CA ALA A 118 -9.86 1.56 4.07
C ALA A 118 -8.35 1.44 4.17
N SER A 119 -7.81 0.31 3.73
CA SER A 119 -6.39 0.07 3.61
C SER A 119 -5.96 0.18 2.15
N SER A 120 -5.06 1.09 1.84
CA SER A 120 -4.48 1.27 0.51
C SER A 120 -3.70 0.03 0.04
N SER A 121 -3.04 -0.68 0.96
CA SER A 121 -2.36 -1.94 0.65
C SER A 121 -3.34 -3.03 0.22
N HIS A 122 -4.47 -3.19 0.93
CA HIS A 122 -5.52 -4.12 0.53
C HIS A 122 -6.12 -3.74 -0.83
N THR A 123 -6.32 -2.44 -1.06
CA THR A 123 -6.84 -1.91 -2.33
C THR A 123 -5.91 -2.24 -3.49
N LEU A 124 -4.60 -2.01 -3.33
CA LEU A 124 -3.60 -2.31 -4.35
C LEU A 124 -3.55 -3.82 -4.66
N ILE A 125 -3.48 -4.64 -3.63
CA ILE A 125 -3.46 -6.10 -3.77
C ILE A 125 -4.74 -6.60 -4.45
N GLY A 126 -5.90 -6.11 -4.02
CA GLY A 126 -7.18 -6.43 -4.64
C GLY A 126 -7.24 -6.03 -6.13
N SER A 127 -6.69 -4.86 -6.48
CA SER A 127 -6.61 -4.40 -7.87
C SER A 127 -5.71 -5.29 -8.72
N ILE A 128 -4.56 -5.74 -8.20
CA ILE A 128 -3.66 -6.67 -8.89
C ILE A 128 -4.34 -8.02 -9.11
N LEU A 129 -4.96 -8.58 -8.08
CA LEU A 129 -5.69 -9.85 -8.19
C LEU A 129 -6.85 -9.73 -9.17
N GLY A 130 -7.61 -8.63 -9.11
CA GLY A 130 -8.74 -8.38 -10.00
C GLY A 130 -8.33 -8.29 -11.46
N VAL A 131 -7.25 -7.58 -11.77
CA VAL A 131 -6.72 -7.48 -13.13
C VAL A 131 -6.16 -8.82 -13.61
N GLY A 132 -5.47 -9.58 -12.76
CA GLY A 132 -4.97 -10.91 -13.09
C GLY A 132 -6.10 -11.88 -13.42
N LEU A 133 -7.16 -11.90 -12.61
CA LEU A 133 -8.35 -12.72 -12.86
C LEU A 133 -9.10 -12.29 -14.13
N ALA A 134 -9.26 -10.98 -14.34
CA ALA A 134 -9.89 -10.47 -15.55
C ALA A 134 -9.08 -10.84 -16.81
N ASN A 135 -7.76 -10.73 -16.73
CA ASN A 135 -6.89 -11.16 -17.82
C ASN A 135 -7.05 -12.66 -18.13
N ALA A 136 -7.06 -13.50 -17.10
CA ALA A 136 -7.25 -14.95 -17.29
C ALA A 136 -8.59 -15.27 -17.97
N LEU A 137 -9.67 -14.61 -17.58
CA LEU A 137 -10.98 -14.77 -18.20
C LEU A 137 -11.05 -14.28 -19.65
N LEU A 138 -10.36 -13.18 -19.97
CA LEU A 138 -10.36 -12.61 -21.32
C LEU A 138 -9.44 -13.34 -22.30
N SER A 139 -8.40 -14.00 -21.78
CA SER A 139 -7.38 -14.69 -22.57
C SER A 139 -7.52 -16.22 -22.57
N ASP A 140 -8.64 -16.74 -22.06
CA ASP A 140 -8.90 -18.19 -21.93
C ASP A 140 -7.79 -18.93 -21.15
N ILE A 141 -7.11 -18.26 -20.23
CA ILE A 141 -6.10 -18.85 -19.35
C ILE A 141 -6.81 -19.44 -18.13
N PRO A 142 -6.39 -20.61 -17.62
CA PRO A 142 -6.92 -21.14 -16.38
C PRO A 142 -6.80 -20.12 -15.23
N LEU A 143 -7.86 -19.92 -14.46
CA LEU A 143 -7.87 -18.95 -13.33
C LEU A 143 -6.76 -19.21 -12.31
N GLY A 144 -6.29 -20.46 -12.23
CA GLY A 144 -5.15 -20.83 -11.39
C GLY A 144 -3.82 -20.23 -11.84
N ASP A 145 -3.68 -19.92 -13.13
CA ASP A 145 -2.43 -19.44 -13.72
C ASP A 145 -2.42 -17.89 -13.89
N GLY A 146 -3.59 -17.26 -13.84
CA GLY A 146 -3.74 -15.81 -13.99
C GLY A 146 -3.23 -15.00 -12.80
N VAL A 147 -2.94 -15.63 -11.67
CA VAL A 147 -2.49 -14.99 -10.42
C VAL A 147 -1.50 -15.91 -9.70
N ASN A 148 -0.48 -15.35 -9.09
CA ASN A 148 0.38 -16.10 -8.17
C ASN A 148 -0.34 -16.34 -6.84
N TRP A 149 -1.15 -17.39 -6.77
CA TRP A 149 -1.98 -17.71 -5.61
C TRP A 149 -1.18 -18.00 -4.35
N GLN A 150 -0.01 -18.63 -4.47
CA GLN A 150 0.85 -18.87 -3.30
C GLN A 150 1.25 -17.54 -2.68
N LYS A 151 1.67 -16.58 -3.49
CA LYS A 151 2.04 -15.25 -3.01
C LYS A 151 0.85 -14.46 -2.49
N ALA A 152 -0.31 -14.61 -3.12
CA ALA A 152 -1.56 -14.01 -2.65
C ALA A 152 -1.95 -14.50 -1.25
N ILE A 153 -1.81 -15.80 -0.99
CA ILE A 153 -2.06 -16.40 0.32
C ILE A 153 -1.05 -15.91 1.36
N ASP A 154 0.24 -15.87 1.03
CA ASP A 154 1.30 -15.39 1.93
C ASP A 154 1.02 -13.94 2.37
N ILE A 155 0.67 -13.08 1.41
CA ILE A 155 0.33 -11.68 1.67
C ILE A 155 -0.98 -11.60 2.46
N GLY A 156 -2.02 -12.35 2.08
CA GLY A 156 -3.28 -12.42 2.79
C GLY A 156 -3.11 -12.84 4.25
N ALA A 157 -2.27 -13.84 4.50
CA ALA A 157 -1.92 -14.26 5.86
C ALA A 157 -1.23 -13.12 6.65
N SER A 158 -0.25 -12.43 6.04
CA SER A 158 0.44 -11.32 6.71
C SER A 158 -0.50 -10.16 7.03
N LEU A 159 -1.49 -9.87 6.18
CA LEU A 159 -2.52 -8.84 6.41
C LEU A 159 -3.45 -9.18 7.60
N VAL A 160 -3.61 -10.45 7.93
CA VAL A 160 -4.36 -10.89 9.12
C VAL A 160 -3.47 -10.90 10.36
N PHE A 161 -2.27 -11.49 10.27
CA PHE A 161 -1.38 -11.62 11.42
C PHE A 161 -0.79 -10.29 11.89
N SER A 162 -0.50 -9.36 10.98
CA SER A 162 0.11 -8.08 11.32
C SER A 162 -0.77 -7.20 12.23
N PRO A 163 -2.07 -6.98 11.97
CA PRO A 163 -2.95 -6.26 12.88
C PRO A 163 -3.13 -6.96 14.23
N MET A 164 -3.19 -8.29 14.25
CA MET A 164 -3.29 -9.05 15.48
C MET A 164 -2.03 -8.87 16.35
N ALA A 165 -0.86 -8.98 15.76
CA ALA A 165 0.40 -8.75 16.46
C ALA A 165 0.50 -7.30 16.97
N GLY A 166 0.14 -6.32 16.14
CA GLY A 166 0.09 -4.91 16.51
C GLY A 166 -0.88 -4.64 17.65
N PHE A 167 -2.07 -5.24 17.64
CA PHE A 167 -3.04 -5.14 18.72
C PHE A 167 -2.50 -5.70 20.04
N ILE A 168 -1.91 -6.90 20.01
CA ILE A 168 -1.34 -7.55 21.19
C ILE A 168 -0.22 -6.68 21.78
N ILE A 169 0.71 -6.21 20.97
CA ILE A 169 1.81 -5.35 21.43
C ILE A 169 1.28 -4.05 22.02
N ALA A 170 0.35 -3.39 21.32
CA ALA A 170 -0.25 -2.14 21.79
C ALA A 170 -1.08 -2.31 23.08
N ALA A 171 -1.64 -3.49 23.33
CA ALA A 171 -2.33 -3.78 24.58
C ALA A 171 -1.35 -4.06 25.73
N LEU A 172 -0.26 -4.80 25.46
CA LEU A 172 0.71 -5.20 26.49
C LEU A 172 1.56 -4.02 26.99
N VAL A 173 1.96 -3.10 26.11
CA VAL A 173 2.84 -1.97 26.48
C VAL A 173 2.21 -1.06 27.56
N PRO A 174 0.97 -0.55 27.43
CA PRO A 174 0.34 0.26 28.46
C PRO A 174 0.09 -0.50 29.76
N VAL A 175 -0.29 -1.79 29.68
CA VAL A 175 -0.51 -2.62 30.88
C VAL A 175 0.80 -2.79 31.65
N SER A 176 1.90 -3.09 30.96
CA SER A 176 3.22 -3.18 31.58
C SER A 176 3.64 -1.87 32.23
N TYR A 177 3.42 -0.73 31.53
CA TYR A 177 3.76 0.59 32.04
C TYR A 177 2.95 0.96 33.28
N THR A 178 1.64 0.70 33.29
CA THR A 178 0.79 0.97 34.45
C THR A 178 1.14 0.11 35.65
N HIS A 179 1.50 -1.16 35.45
CA HIS A 179 1.95 -2.02 36.53
C HIS A 179 3.30 -1.58 37.13
N LEU A 180 4.27 -1.20 36.29
CA LEU A 180 5.56 -0.70 36.78
C LEU A 180 5.40 0.59 37.57
N ARG A 181 4.58 1.54 37.08
CA ARG A 181 4.36 2.81 37.77
C ARG A 181 3.54 2.67 39.07
N ALA A 182 2.60 1.74 39.13
CA ALA A 182 1.88 1.44 40.38
C ALA A 182 2.82 0.90 41.45
N HIS A 183 3.89 0.18 41.06
CA HIS A 183 4.88 -0.31 41.99
C HIS A 183 5.79 0.80 42.56
N GLU A 184 6.11 1.80 41.75
CA GLU A 184 6.91 2.96 42.20
C GLU A 184 6.14 3.83 43.18
N THR A 185 4.84 4.07 42.98
CA THR A 185 4.00 4.88 43.88
C THR A 185 3.74 4.19 45.23
N VAL A 186 3.90 2.88 45.36
CA VAL A 186 3.79 2.16 46.64
C VAL A 186 5.09 2.19 47.43
N LEU A 187 6.23 2.43 46.78
CA LEU A 187 7.54 2.54 47.46
C LEU A 187 7.82 3.96 47.95
N ASP A 188 7.06 4.97 47.47
CA ASP A 188 7.20 6.40 47.87
C ASP A 188 6.23 6.78 49.03
N LEU A 189 5.45 5.84 49.60
CA LEU A 189 4.59 5.98 50.79
C LEU A 189 5.19 5.24 51.97
#